data_98be7105763b8f136b56652f66a910fd
#
_entry.id   98be7105763b8f136b56652f66a910fd
#
_cell.length_a   1.000
_cell.length_b   1.000
_cell.length_c   1.000
_cell.angle_alpha   90.00
_cell.angle_beta   90.00
_cell.angle_gamma   90.00
#
_symmetry.space_group_name_H-M   'P 1'
#
loop_
_entity.id
_entity.type
_entity.pdbx_description
1 polymer ?
#
loop_
_entity_poly.entity_id
_entity_poly.type
_entity_poly.pdbx_seq_one_letter_code
_entity_poly.pdbx_strand_id
1 'polypeptide(L)'
;VIDPDDILTILTGTVSKEWILLREGIALGIGEAPGNTGWWNLGETAPLGDRPCVLDDEYTFFADGTFGFNSNNTFFLDSEEFGGWNDDLGEGCHEENEAGVWTGSDGSDHSAFANGGDYTFEFENDELTLNGLGAYIGLAVKTADGDSKIPLASKTFKVLRLVDGDGVDSLNIALISADNSAWTFYLVHYEDPSQRPEIPSAKPSAAFSYAKEDFTVTFTNSSKNATQYSWDFGDGNMSTEENPLHTYSGEGTYSVKLVASDGNGNSDENAQEVVISSAEFTAEALATMDGKSWKLAPIAGALKVGPGPNDGSWWQNTEGDVTTRNCLFDDEYIFSSNGNYEYKNNGDLWAEGYMGLADGCATEGDLSSPFDVFVSNSSHSYEVDITGEKPSITVKGSGAFIALAKAYNGGELPLDGTGTPKSEITYEVLDYATNGTEETLVLAIDISEN
;
A
#
# COMPACT_ATOMS: atom_id res chain seq x y z
N VAL A 1 41.59 -24.66 3.43
CA VAL A 1 41.65 -23.40 4.17
C VAL A 1 41.96 -22.33 3.15
N ILE A 2 41.05 -21.43 2.91
CA ILE A 2 41.27 -20.25 2.04
C ILE A 2 42.22 -19.34 2.81
N ASP A 3 43.27 -18.84 2.17
CA ASP A 3 44.21 -17.89 2.79
C ASP A 3 43.40 -16.61 3.13
N PRO A 4 43.51 -16.07 4.34
CA PRO A 4 42.86 -14.80 4.69
C PRO A 4 43.21 -13.64 3.75
N ASP A 5 44.45 -13.63 3.22
CA ASP A 5 44.90 -12.64 2.24
C ASP A 5 44.18 -12.80 0.87
N ASP A 6 43.81 -14.02 0.49
CA ASP A 6 43.03 -14.29 -0.72
C ASP A 6 41.59 -13.77 -0.56
N ILE A 7 40.98 -13.92 0.64
CA ILE A 7 39.62 -13.44 0.91
C ILE A 7 39.54 -11.93 0.82
N LEU A 8 40.47 -11.21 1.44
CA LEU A 8 40.54 -9.76 1.36
C LEU A 8 40.71 -9.28 -0.08
N THR A 9 41.54 -9.97 -0.88
CA THR A 9 41.74 -9.65 -2.28
C THR A 9 40.47 -9.89 -3.11
N ILE A 10 39.68 -10.89 -2.80
CA ILE A 10 38.36 -11.10 -3.46
C ILE A 10 37.43 -9.94 -3.09
N LEU A 11 37.40 -9.49 -1.84
CA LEU A 11 36.53 -8.43 -1.36
C LEU A 11 36.93 -7.04 -1.92
N THR A 12 38.25 -6.73 -1.91
CA THR A 12 38.77 -5.39 -2.18
C THR A 12 39.41 -5.21 -3.56
N GLY A 13 39.71 -6.29 -4.27
CA GLY A 13 40.64 -6.23 -5.38
C GLY A 13 42.04 -5.81 -4.91
N THR A 14 42.91 -5.39 -5.84
CA THR A 14 44.27 -4.90 -5.56
C THR A 14 44.35 -3.47 -5.08
N VAL A 15 43.29 -2.67 -5.30
CA VAL A 15 43.18 -1.25 -4.91
C VAL A 15 41.82 -1.00 -4.28
N SER A 16 40.76 -1.27 -5.01
CA SER A 16 39.37 -1.20 -4.57
C SER A 16 38.48 -2.08 -5.44
N LYS A 17 37.37 -2.52 -4.86
CA LYS A 17 36.32 -3.24 -5.57
C LYS A 17 34.95 -2.72 -5.14
N GLU A 18 34.12 -2.41 -6.12
CA GLU A 18 32.78 -1.91 -5.96
C GLU A 18 31.78 -3.05 -6.06
N TRP A 19 30.86 -3.09 -5.13
CA TRP A 19 29.78 -4.07 -5.02
C TRP A 19 28.43 -3.39 -5.13
N ILE A 20 27.48 -4.02 -5.80
CA ILE A 20 26.10 -3.57 -5.90
C ILE A 20 25.17 -4.71 -5.48
N LEU A 21 23.94 -4.38 -5.06
CA LEU A 21 22.93 -5.41 -4.87
C LEU A 21 22.55 -6.06 -6.19
N LEU A 22 22.22 -7.33 -6.14
CA LEU A 22 21.80 -8.12 -7.30
C LEU A 22 20.56 -7.50 -7.95
N ARG A 23 20.62 -7.26 -9.27
CA ARG A 23 19.54 -6.64 -10.05
C ARG A 23 18.66 -7.66 -10.81
N GLU A 24 18.91 -8.95 -10.59
CA GLU A 24 18.16 -10.06 -11.17
C GLU A 24 17.95 -11.14 -10.11
N GLY A 25 16.74 -11.65 -9.94
CA GLY A 25 16.40 -12.57 -8.85
C GLY A 25 16.20 -11.85 -7.52
N ILE A 26 16.65 -12.42 -6.41
CA ILE A 26 16.49 -11.85 -5.06
C ILE A 26 17.71 -10.98 -4.72
N ALA A 27 17.50 -9.69 -4.50
CA ALA A 27 18.53 -8.73 -4.10
C ALA A 27 18.80 -8.77 -2.58
N LEU A 28 17.74 -8.84 -1.80
CA LEU A 28 17.76 -8.92 -0.34
C LEU A 28 16.44 -9.49 0.19
N GLY A 29 16.41 -9.91 1.43
CA GLY A 29 15.19 -10.38 2.06
C GLY A 29 15.39 -10.87 3.49
N ILE A 30 14.29 -11.24 4.15
CA ILE A 30 14.25 -11.74 5.51
C ILE A 30 13.59 -13.12 5.58
N GLY A 31 14.06 -13.96 6.50
CA GLY A 31 13.52 -15.29 6.74
C GLY A 31 13.98 -15.89 8.05
N GLU A 32 13.63 -17.16 8.29
CA GLU A 32 13.85 -17.89 9.53
C GLU A 32 15.32 -18.23 9.84
N ALA A 33 16.21 -18.05 8.86
CA ALA A 33 17.64 -18.35 8.98
C ALA A 33 18.45 -17.58 7.95
N PRO A 34 19.77 -17.38 8.16
CA PRO A 34 20.67 -16.77 7.20
C PRO A 34 20.60 -17.46 5.83
N GLY A 35 20.40 -16.68 4.77
CA GLY A 35 20.23 -17.18 3.40
C GLY A 35 18.79 -17.60 3.06
N ASN A 36 17.88 -17.64 4.03
CA ASN A 36 16.46 -17.84 3.80
C ASN A 36 15.77 -16.45 3.67
N THR A 37 14.99 -16.26 2.62
CA THR A 37 14.26 -15.01 2.35
C THR A 37 12.77 -15.24 2.16
N GLY A 38 12.25 -16.33 2.74
CA GLY A 38 10.90 -16.84 2.53
C GLY A 38 9.79 -16.02 3.20
N TRP A 39 10.11 -15.12 4.14
CA TRP A 39 9.10 -14.26 4.76
C TRP A 39 8.80 -13.05 3.87
N TRP A 40 9.84 -12.41 3.37
CA TRP A 40 9.77 -11.31 2.42
C TRP A 40 11.09 -11.17 1.67
N ASN A 41 11.04 -10.78 0.40
CA ASN A 41 12.25 -10.46 -0.37
C ASN A 41 11.96 -9.45 -1.48
N LEU A 42 13.00 -8.70 -1.81
CA LEU A 42 13.06 -7.82 -2.98
C LEU A 42 13.56 -8.66 -4.16
N GLY A 43 12.64 -9.05 -5.03
CA GLY A 43 12.88 -9.89 -6.21
C GLY A 43 11.70 -10.79 -6.57
N GLU A 44 11.13 -11.54 -5.60
CA GLU A 44 10.03 -12.47 -5.84
C GLU A 44 8.73 -12.04 -5.14
N THR A 45 8.78 -11.62 -3.85
CA THR A 45 7.60 -11.16 -3.10
C THR A 45 7.33 -9.67 -3.27
N ALA A 46 8.39 -8.88 -3.45
CA ALA A 46 8.29 -7.49 -3.88
C ALA A 46 9.12 -7.31 -5.16
N PRO A 47 8.60 -6.68 -6.21
CA PRO A 47 9.35 -6.45 -7.44
C PRO A 47 10.63 -5.63 -7.19
N LEU A 48 11.71 -5.95 -7.88
CA LEU A 48 12.97 -5.19 -7.81
C LEU A 48 12.78 -3.70 -8.11
N GLY A 49 11.91 -3.38 -9.06
CA GLY A 49 11.62 -2.00 -9.45
C GLY A 49 10.86 -1.18 -8.41
N ASP A 50 10.37 -1.77 -7.33
CA ASP A 50 9.69 -1.01 -6.26
C ASP A 50 10.68 -0.23 -5.39
N ARG A 51 11.96 -0.64 -5.41
CA ARG A 51 13.04 0.01 -4.62
C ARG A 51 14.28 0.28 -5.47
N PRO A 52 14.16 1.04 -6.58
CA PRO A 52 15.28 1.28 -7.51
C PRO A 52 16.46 1.98 -6.84
N CYS A 53 16.22 2.88 -5.88
CA CYS A 53 17.23 3.58 -5.13
C CYS A 53 18.02 2.72 -4.11
N VAL A 54 17.60 1.48 -3.86
CA VAL A 54 18.40 0.51 -3.10
C VAL A 54 19.29 -0.28 -4.06
N LEU A 55 18.87 -0.41 -5.32
CA LEU A 55 19.59 -1.18 -6.35
C LEU A 55 20.62 -0.34 -7.08
N ASP A 56 20.58 1.00 -6.98
CA ASP A 56 21.60 1.88 -7.54
C ASP A 56 22.75 2.20 -6.57
N ASP A 57 22.59 1.82 -5.30
CA ASP A 57 23.62 1.95 -4.28
C ASP A 57 24.91 1.20 -4.64
N GLU A 58 26.06 1.82 -4.38
CA GLU A 58 27.38 1.27 -4.63
C GLU A 58 28.19 1.22 -3.32
N TYR A 59 28.79 0.06 -3.04
CA TYR A 59 29.56 -0.24 -1.83
C TYR A 59 31.00 -0.55 -2.23
N THR A 60 31.95 0.30 -1.89
CA THR A 60 33.34 0.14 -2.29
C THR A 60 34.22 -0.25 -1.11
N PHE A 61 34.89 -1.41 -1.20
CA PHE A 61 35.90 -1.83 -0.27
C PHE A 61 37.29 -1.54 -0.86
N PHE A 62 38.11 -0.82 -0.10
CA PHE A 62 39.45 -0.47 -0.50
C PHE A 62 40.49 -1.39 0.20
N ALA A 63 41.57 -1.69 -0.50
CA ALA A 63 42.66 -2.54 0.04
C ALA A 63 43.37 -1.94 1.26
N ASP A 64 43.22 -0.65 1.54
CA ASP A 64 43.74 0.02 2.72
C ASP A 64 42.83 -0.09 3.97
N GLY A 65 41.72 -0.79 3.86
CA GLY A 65 40.74 -0.99 4.93
C GLY A 65 39.67 0.10 5.04
N THR A 66 39.63 1.05 4.10
CA THR A 66 38.54 2.03 4.04
C THR A 66 37.32 1.45 3.31
N PHE A 67 36.13 1.98 3.63
CA PHE A 67 34.87 1.61 3.00
C PHE A 67 34.16 2.86 2.50
N GLY A 68 33.69 2.82 1.26
CA GLY A 68 32.94 3.90 0.62
C GLY A 68 31.51 3.45 0.32
N PHE A 69 30.59 4.40 0.46
CA PHE A 69 29.18 4.24 0.10
C PHE A 69 28.78 5.38 -0.83
N ASN A 70 28.05 5.05 -1.90
CA ASN A 70 27.48 6.00 -2.84
C ASN A 70 26.02 5.61 -3.12
N SER A 71 25.09 6.44 -2.66
CA SER A 71 23.63 6.28 -2.82
C SER A 71 23.12 6.81 -4.17
N ASN A 72 23.99 7.31 -5.05
CA ASN A 72 23.59 8.01 -6.28
C ASN A 72 22.57 9.15 -6.06
N ASN A 73 22.61 9.80 -4.89
CA ASN A 73 21.78 10.91 -4.41
C ASN A 73 20.32 10.52 -4.12
N THR A 74 20.01 9.25 -4.04
CA THR A 74 18.67 8.78 -3.66
C THR A 74 18.76 7.88 -2.43
N PHE A 75 17.66 7.80 -1.66
CA PHE A 75 17.62 7.03 -0.43
C PHE A 75 16.24 6.40 -0.24
N PHE A 76 16.19 5.16 0.25
CA PHE A 76 14.93 4.48 0.54
C PHE A 76 14.49 4.75 1.97
N LEU A 77 13.35 5.45 2.12
CA LEU A 77 12.65 5.55 3.40
C LEU A 77 11.74 4.34 3.59
N ASP A 78 11.90 3.66 4.71
CA ASP A 78 11.01 2.55 5.11
C ASP A 78 9.76 3.10 5.82
N SER A 79 8.63 2.40 5.73
CA SER A 79 7.39 2.82 6.38
C SER A 79 7.47 2.73 7.91
N GLU A 80 6.57 3.45 8.61
CA GLU A 80 6.46 3.40 10.07
C GLU A 80 6.27 2.00 10.63
N GLU A 81 5.48 1.19 9.93
CA GLU A 81 5.14 -0.17 10.32
C GLU A 81 6.37 -1.08 10.40
N PHE A 82 7.41 -0.76 9.62
CA PHE A 82 8.68 -1.47 9.56
C PHE A 82 9.87 -0.64 10.11
N GLY A 83 9.63 0.36 10.93
CA GLY A 83 10.67 1.18 11.52
C GLY A 83 11.07 2.41 10.70
N GLY A 84 10.24 2.88 9.79
CA GLY A 84 10.39 4.14 9.06
C GLY A 84 10.69 5.34 9.94
N TRP A 85 11.28 6.38 9.41
CA TRP A 85 11.69 7.52 10.24
C TRP A 85 11.00 8.85 9.92
N ASN A 86 10.32 8.97 8.80
CA ASN A 86 9.60 10.19 8.46
C ASN A 86 8.23 9.89 7.84
N ASP A 87 7.17 10.15 8.62
CA ASP A 87 5.79 9.88 8.24
C ASP A 87 5.26 10.87 7.20
N ASP A 88 5.80 12.09 7.18
CA ASP A 88 5.38 13.14 6.24
C ASP A 88 5.81 12.86 4.80
N LEU A 89 6.92 12.12 4.62
CA LEU A 89 7.44 11.76 3.30
C LEU A 89 6.89 10.43 2.77
N GLY A 90 6.49 9.54 3.68
CA GLY A 90 6.01 8.19 3.33
C GLY A 90 7.12 7.24 2.89
N GLU A 91 6.75 5.97 2.62
CA GLU A 91 7.67 4.95 2.13
C GLU A 91 8.00 5.17 0.64
N GLY A 92 9.28 5.06 0.29
CA GLY A 92 9.72 5.14 -1.10
C GLY A 92 11.14 5.64 -1.29
N CYS A 93 11.50 5.82 -2.55
CA CYS A 93 12.76 6.44 -2.95
C CYS A 93 12.63 7.96 -2.91
N HIS A 94 13.52 8.62 -2.19
CA HIS A 94 13.57 10.07 -2.01
C HIS A 94 14.95 10.60 -2.41
N GLU A 95 15.00 11.84 -2.89
CA GLU A 95 16.26 12.54 -3.15
C GLU A 95 16.94 12.90 -1.82
N GLU A 96 18.26 12.69 -1.68
CA GLU A 96 18.99 13.03 -0.46
C GLU A 96 18.89 14.50 -0.04
N ASN A 97 18.59 15.39 -1.00
CA ASN A 97 18.42 16.83 -0.76
C ASN A 97 16.96 17.22 -0.50
N GLU A 98 16.04 16.28 -0.48
CA GLU A 98 14.64 16.54 -0.18
C GLU A 98 14.47 17.01 1.27
N ALA A 99 13.60 18.00 1.46
CA ALA A 99 13.40 18.58 2.79
C ALA A 99 12.81 17.54 3.75
N GLY A 100 13.49 17.31 4.87
CA GLY A 100 13.04 16.38 5.91
C GLY A 100 13.53 14.95 5.74
N VAL A 101 14.17 14.56 4.62
CA VAL A 101 14.62 13.18 4.38
C VAL A 101 15.57 12.65 5.49
N TRP A 102 16.32 13.53 6.13
CA TRP A 102 17.23 13.19 7.23
C TRP A 102 16.72 13.56 8.63
N THR A 103 15.42 13.87 8.75
CA THR A 103 14.83 14.25 10.05
C THR A 103 13.71 13.26 10.38
N GLY A 104 13.84 12.57 11.51
CA GLY A 104 12.78 11.68 11.99
C GLY A 104 11.51 12.43 12.43
N SER A 105 10.36 11.80 12.41
CA SER A 105 9.10 12.35 12.94
C SER A 105 9.20 12.73 14.42
N ASP A 106 10.13 12.11 15.16
CA ASP A 106 10.46 12.42 16.56
C ASP A 106 11.53 13.53 16.71
N GLY A 107 12.00 14.12 15.60
CA GLY A 107 13.04 15.13 15.54
C GLY A 107 14.48 14.57 15.61
N SER A 108 14.68 13.25 15.50
CA SER A 108 16.00 12.64 15.43
C SER A 108 16.74 13.01 14.14
N ASP A 109 18.07 13.05 14.21
CA ASP A 109 18.97 13.33 13.08
C ASP A 109 19.50 12.02 12.48
N HIS A 110 19.16 11.78 11.22
CA HIS A 110 19.53 10.60 10.45
C HIS A 110 20.57 10.91 9.36
N SER A 111 21.09 12.13 9.31
CA SER A 111 22.02 12.61 8.28
C SER A 111 23.32 11.79 8.17
N ALA A 112 23.67 11.02 9.21
CA ALA A 112 24.82 10.11 9.17
C ALA A 112 24.65 8.92 8.21
N PHE A 113 23.43 8.66 7.71
CA PHE A 113 23.20 7.67 6.66
C PHE A 113 23.41 8.21 5.24
N ALA A 114 23.56 9.52 5.09
CA ALA A 114 23.85 10.15 3.80
C ALA A 114 25.24 9.79 3.27
N ASN A 115 25.45 10.01 1.98
CA ASN A 115 26.75 9.83 1.33
C ASN A 115 27.89 10.58 2.06
N GLY A 116 29.10 10.02 2.01
CA GLY A 116 30.34 10.71 2.34
C GLY A 116 30.83 10.61 3.78
N GLY A 117 30.44 9.57 4.51
CA GLY A 117 31.04 9.24 5.80
C GLY A 117 32.49 8.73 5.69
N ASP A 118 33.30 8.98 6.73
CA ASP A 118 34.63 8.38 6.89
C ASP A 118 34.46 6.97 7.46
N TYR A 119 34.35 5.96 6.59
CA TYR A 119 34.10 4.58 7.00
C TYR A 119 35.33 3.70 6.82
N THR A 120 35.44 2.67 7.68
CA THR A 120 36.41 1.59 7.55
C THR A 120 35.70 0.24 7.69
N PHE A 121 36.36 -0.82 7.32
CA PHE A 121 35.86 -2.18 7.56
C PHE A 121 36.93 -3.09 8.16
N GLU A 122 36.45 -4.13 8.83
CA GLU A 122 37.26 -5.25 9.33
C GLU A 122 36.61 -6.55 8.86
N PHE A 123 37.42 -7.52 8.48
CA PHE A 123 36.96 -8.85 8.11
C PHE A 123 37.70 -9.89 8.96
N GLU A 124 37.01 -10.53 9.87
CA GLU A 124 37.58 -11.56 10.76
C GLU A 124 36.56 -12.66 11.06
N ASN A 125 36.96 -13.93 11.01
CA ASN A 125 36.13 -15.10 11.37
C ASN A 125 34.78 -15.18 10.60
N ASP A 126 34.80 -14.88 9.30
CA ASP A 126 33.63 -14.76 8.42
C ASP A 126 32.63 -13.65 8.85
N GLU A 127 33.11 -12.67 9.58
CA GLU A 127 32.36 -11.47 9.94
C GLU A 127 32.95 -10.25 9.23
N LEU A 128 32.07 -9.48 8.61
CA LEU A 128 32.36 -8.19 7.97
C LEU A 128 31.78 -7.10 8.85
N THR A 129 32.63 -6.33 9.51
CA THR A 129 32.23 -5.21 10.34
C THR A 129 32.54 -3.89 9.64
N LEU A 130 31.50 -3.09 9.41
CA LEU A 130 31.63 -1.72 8.97
C LEU A 130 31.73 -0.81 10.19
N ASN A 131 32.74 0.06 10.23
CA ASN A 131 32.99 1.01 11.29
C ASN A 131 32.81 2.46 10.76
N GLY A 132 32.11 3.26 11.53
CA GLY A 132 31.78 4.65 11.22
C GLY A 132 30.27 4.90 11.43
N LEU A 133 29.95 6.08 11.95
CA LEU A 133 28.57 6.41 12.28
C LEU A 133 27.71 6.39 11.01
N GLY A 134 26.71 5.53 10.98
CA GLY A 134 25.80 5.40 9.86
C GLY A 134 26.27 4.51 8.71
N ALA A 135 27.41 3.80 8.83
CA ALA A 135 27.86 2.85 7.80
C ALA A 135 26.88 1.66 7.68
N TYR A 136 26.46 1.33 6.45
CA TYR A 136 25.55 0.22 6.17
C TYR A 136 25.74 -0.38 4.78
N ILE A 137 25.10 -1.51 4.54
CA ILE A 137 24.89 -2.15 3.22
C ILE A 137 23.41 -2.51 3.13
N GLY A 138 22.79 -2.22 1.99
CA GLY A 138 21.38 -2.50 1.72
C GLY A 138 20.43 -1.53 2.42
N LEU A 139 19.79 -1.94 3.51
CA LEU A 139 18.81 -1.13 4.21
C LEU A 139 19.42 -0.52 5.49
N ALA A 140 19.47 0.81 5.56
CA ALA A 140 20.15 1.55 6.62
C ALA A 140 19.62 1.23 8.02
N VAL A 141 18.30 1.12 8.19
CA VAL A 141 17.64 0.91 9.49
C VAL A 141 17.75 -0.53 10.02
N LYS A 142 18.01 -1.53 9.16
CA LYS A 142 18.05 -2.93 9.59
C LYS A 142 19.27 -3.25 10.42
N THR A 143 19.07 -3.98 11.52
CA THR A 143 20.12 -4.45 12.44
C THR A 143 19.89 -5.92 12.80
N ALA A 144 20.82 -6.53 13.51
CA ALA A 144 20.66 -7.89 14.04
C ALA A 144 19.55 -8.00 15.11
N ASP A 145 19.28 -6.91 15.83
CA ASP A 145 18.30 -6.88 16.92
C ASP A 145 16.96 -6.23 16.54
N GLY A 146 16.68 -6.13 15.24
CA GLY A 146 15.50 -5.45 14.67
C GLY A 146 15.87 -4.17 13.94
N ASP A 147 14.98 -3.18 13.94
CA ASP A 147 15.18 -1.92 13.23
C ASP A 147 15.73 -0.84 14.18
N SER A 148 16.70 -0.07 13.70
CA SER A 148 17.24 1.10 14.41
C SER A 148 17.17 2.32 13.52
N LYS A 149 16.37 3.28 13.91
CA LYS A 149 16.32 4.61 13.28
C LYS A 149 17.57 5.45 13.61
N ILE A 150 18.26 5.13 14.72
CA ILE A 150 19.46 5.86 15.14
C ILE A 150 20.68 5.28 14.43
N PRO A 151 21.49 6.11 13.72
CA PRO A 151 22.73 5.64 13.11
C PRO A 151 23.66 4.98 14.12
N LEU A 152 24.14 3.77 13.81
CA LEU A 152 25.05 3.02 14.66
C LEU A 152 26.51 3.37 14.33
N ALA A 153 27.40 3.27 15.33
CA ALA A 153 28.83 3.50 15.15
C ALA A 153 29.53 2.34 14.42
N SER A 154 28.91 1.16 14.42
CA SER A 154 29.38 -0.02 13.66
C SER A 154 28.23 -0.96 13.37
N LYS A 155 28.35 -1.74 12.30
CA LYS A 155 27.39 -2.77 11.90
C LYS A 155 28.14 -4.02 11.42
N THR A 156 27.85 -5.19 12.01
CA THR A 156 28.52 -6.46 11.70
C THR A 156 27.59 -7.38 10.93
N PHE A 157 28.07 -7.89 9.82
CA PHE A 157 27.41 -8.87 8.97
C PHE A 157 28.14 -10.21 9.04
N LYS A 158 27.41 -11.32 9.08
CA LYS A 158 27.96 -12.64 8.82
C LYS A 158 28.13 -12.82 7.31
N VAL A 159 29.32 -13.18 6.86
CA VAL A 159 29.57 -13.55 5.46
C VAL A 159 29.15 -14.99 5.25
N LEU A 160 28.15 -15.20 4.41
CA LEU A 160 27.62 -16.52 4.06
C LEU A 160 28.35 -17.10 2.84
N ARG A 161 28.76 -16.23 1.92
CA ARG A 161 29.44 -16.57 0.67
C ARG A 161 30.27 -15.40 0.20
N LEU A 162 31.48 -15.66 -0.19
CA LEU A 162 32.34 -14.77 -0.96
C LEU A 162 33.07 -15.60 -2.03
N VAL A 163 32.86 -15.29 -3.29
CA VAL A 163 33.37 -16.10 -4.42
C VAL A 163 33.89 -15.18 -5.50
N ASP A 164 35.12 -15.47 -5.93
CA ASP A 164 35.72 -14.96 -7.15
C ASP A 164 35.17 -15.80 -8.33
N GLY A 165 34.35 -15.18 -9.18
CA GLY A 165 33.68 -15.81 -10.32
C GLY A 165 34.31 -15.43 -11.64
N ASP A 166 33.93 -16.11 -12.72
CA ASP A 166 34.39 -15.78 -14.08
C ASP A 166 33.62 -14.54 -14.60
N GLY A 167 34.16 -13.36 -14.35
CA GLY A 167 33.60 -12.05 -14.75
C GLY A 167 32.58 -11.46 -13.79
N VAL A 168 32.05 -12.26 -12.81
CA VAL A 168 31.11 -11.77 -11.79
C VAL A 168 31.39 -12.41 -10.44
N ASP A 169 31.78 -11.60 -9.48
CA ASP A 169 31.99 -12.04 -8.09
C ASP A 169 30.68 -11.98 -7.31
N SER A 170 30.58 -12.80 -6.25
CA SER A 170 29.39 -12.84 -5.38
C SER A 170 29.78 -12.67 -3.93
N LEU A 171 29.04 -11.81 -3.22
CA LEU A 171 29.12 -11.61 -1.77
C LEU A 171 27.71 -11.70 -1.17
N ASN A 172 27.47 -12.73 -0.36
CA ASN A 172 26.21 -12.86 0.40
C ASN A 172 26.50 -12.63 1.86
N ILE A 173 25.81 -11.67 2.46
CA ILE A 173 25.97 -11.29 3.85
C ILE A 173 24.64 -11.29 4.58
N ALA A 174 24.66 -11.47 5.91
CA ALA A 174 23.45 -11.47 6.72
C ALA A 174 23.59 -10.72 8.03
N LEU A 175 22.54 -10.04 8.43
CA LEU A 175 22.31 -9.57 9.80
C LEU A 175 21.46 -10.63 10.52
N ILE A 176 22.04 -11.28 11.55
CA ILE A 176 21.43 -12.44 12.22
C ILE A 176 20.91 -12.02 13.58
N SER A 177 19.61 -12.20 13.81
CA SER A 177 18.94 -11.94 15.08
C SER A 177 19.18 -13.07 16.11
N ALA A 178 18.90 -12.78 17.39
CA ALA A 178 19.07 -13.75 18.47
C ALA A 178 18.23 -15.03 18.32
N ASP A 179 17.10 -14.96 17.62
CA ASP A 179 16.21 -16.09 17.28
C ASP A 179 16.62 -16.84 16.00
N ASN A 180 17.78 -16.48 15.41
CA ASN A 180 18.32 -16.97 14.16
C ASN A 180 17.58 -16.50 12.89
N SER A 181 16.55 -15.68 12.98
CA SER A 181 16.04 -14.98 11.80
C SER A 181 17.10 -14.04 11.24
N ALA A 182 17.06 -13.76 9.94
CA ALA A 182 18.12 -12.94 9.36
C ALA A 182 17.64 -12.15 8.14
N TRP A 183 18.11 -10.91 8.06
CA TRP A 183 18.17 -10.16 6.80
C TRP A 183 19.37 -10.62 6.00
N THR A 184 19.16 -11.06 4.78
CA THR A 184 20.22 -11.49 3.86
C THR A 184 20.29 -10.54 2.67
N PHE A 185 21.52 -10.16 2.30
CA PHE A 185 21.83 -9.25 1.19
C PHE A 185 22.71 -10.00 0.19
N TYR A 186 22.35 -9.91 -1.07
CA TYR A 186 23.07 -10.56 -2.18
C TYR A 186 23.73 -9.48 -3.03
N LEU A 187 25.06 -9.39 -2.94
CA LEU A 187 25.85 -8.42 -3.68
C LEU A 187 26.65 -9.10 -4.78
N VAL A 188 26.92 -8.36 -5.83
CA VAL A 188 27.73 -8.77 -6.97
C VAL A 188 28.70 -7.66 -7.35
N HIS A 189 29.86 -8.06 -7.87
CA HIS A 189 30.79 -7.21 -8.56
C HIS A 189 30.95 -7.72 -10.01
N TYR A 190 30.86 -6.84 -10.98
CA TYR A 190 31.11 -7.12 -12.40
C TYR A 190 32.48 -6.61 -12.77
N GLU A 191 33.39 -7.48 -13.26
CA GLU A 191 34.69 -7.08 -13.76
C GLU A 191 34.60 -6.09 -14.94
N ASP A 192 33.58 -6.27 -15.79
CA ASP A 192 33.15 -5.30 -16.81
C ASP A 192 31.85 -4.63 -16.41
N PRO A 193 31.87 -3.35 -16.00
CA PRO A 193 30.66 -2.62 -15.61
C PRO A 193 29.58 -2.55 -16.69
N SER A 194 29.94 -2.73 -17.96
CA SER A 194 28.96 -2.75 -19.07
C SER A 194 28.07 -4.00 -19.08
N GLN A 195 28.42 -5.02 -18.30
CA GLN A 195 27.64 -6.25 -18.13
C GLN A 195 26.64 -6.15 -16.96
N ARG A 196 26.65 -5.05 -16.22
CA ARG A 196 25.65 -4.83 -15.14
C ARG A 196 24.26 -4.78 -15.76
N PRO A 197 23.29 -5.53 -15.23
CA PRO A 197 21.89 -5.35 -15.61
C PRO A 197 21.44 -3.92 -15.31
N GLU A 198 20.56 -3.39 -16.13
CA GLU A 198 19.91 -2.12 -15.83
C GLU A 198 19.11 -2.23 -14.53
N ILE A 199 18.96 -1.11 -13.82
CA ILE A 199 18.14 -1.05 -12.62
C ILE A 199 16.67 -1.23 -13.05
N PRO A 200 15.96 -2.25 -12.54
CA PRO A 200 14.56 -2.44 -12.87
C PRO A 200 13.73 -1.23 -12.42
N SER A 201 12.91 -0.69 -13.30
CA SER A 201 11.95 0.34 -12.95
C SER A 201 10.72 -0.27 -12.28
N ALA A 202 10.11 0.48 -11.37
CA ALA A 202 8.81 0.11 -10.83
C ALA A 202 7.79 -0.01 -11.97
N LYS A 203 7.00 -1.10 -11.95
CA LYS A 203 5.96 -1.28 -12.96
C LYS A 203 4.86 -0.25 -12.79
N PRO A 204 4.25 0.19 -13.87
CA PRO A 204 3.03 0.98 -13.79
C PRO A 204 1.96 0.26 -12.98
N SER A 205 1.17 1.04 -12.25
CA SER A 205 -0.04 0.59 -11.58
C SER A 205 -1.17 1.53 -11.97
N ALA A 206 -2.15 1.03 -12.71
CA ALA A 206 -3.27 1.81 -13.20
C ALA A 206 -4.34 1.98 -12.13
N ALA A 207 -4.69 3.22 -11.81
CA ALA A 207 -5.77 3.56 -10.91
C ALA A 207 -6.44 4.85 -11.34
N PHE A 208 -7.76 4.95 -11.13
CA PHE A 208 -8.51 6.18 -11.37
C PHE A 208 -9.76 6.25 -10.51
N SER A 209 -10.25 7.45 -10.35
CA SER A 209 -11.59 7.76 -9.84
C SER A 209 -12.35 8.58 -10.87
N TYR A 210 -13.65 8.79 -10.66
CA TYR A 210 -14.46 9.63 -11.51
C TYR A 210 -15.53 10.39 -10.73
N ALA A 211 -15.93 11.54 -11.25
CA ALA A 211 -17.11 12.29 -10.84
C ALA A 211 -18.05 12.46 -12.02
N LYS A 212 -19.35 12.30 -11.79
CA LYS A 212 -20.38 12.39 -12.83
C LYS A 212 -21.25 13.63 -12.62
N GLU A 213 -21.53 14.36 -13.70
CA GLU A 213 -22.54 15.40 -13.76
C GLU A 213 -23.40 15.13 -15.01
N ASP A 214 -24.62 14.64 -14.80
CA ASP A 214 -25.52 14.15 -15.85
C ASP A 214 -24.84 13.09 -16.75
N PHE A 215 -24.66 13.39 -18.02
CA PHE A 215 -24.01 12.56 -19.03
C PHE A 215 -22.50 12.82 -19.15
N THR A 216 -21.95 13.76 -18.38
CA THR A 216 -20.54 14.14 -18.45
C THR A 216 -19.80 13.60 -17.25
N VAL A 217 -18.68 12.91 -17.51
CA VAL A 217 -17.83 12.27 -16.49
C VAL A 217 -16.44 12.89 -16.55
N THR A 218 -15.98 13.37 -15.40
CA THR A 218 -14.60 13.80 -15.18
C THR A 218 -13.83 12.65 -14.58
N PHE A 219 -12.80 12.17 -15.27
CA PHE A 219 -11.92 11.12 -14.77
C PHE A 219 -10.68 11.75 -14.14
N THR A 220 -10.29 11.23 -12.97
CA THR A 220 -9.08 11.62 -12.27
C THR A 220 -8.16 10.41 -12.18
N ASN A 221 -7.00 10.54 -12.84
CA ASN A 221 -5.98 9.51 -12.82
C ASN A 221 -5.20 9.53 -11.51
N SER A 222 -5.00 8.37 -10.91
CA SER A 222 -4.18 8.15 -9.72
C SER A 222 -3.16 7.02 -9.91
N SER A 223 -2.85 6.70 -11.17
CA SER A 223 -1.85 5.69 -11.53
C SER A 223 -0.47 6.07 -11.02
N LYS A 224 0.33 5.05 -10.65
CA LYS A 224 1.72 5.21 -10.21
C LYS A 224 2.67 4.68 -11.28
N ASN A 225 3.90 5.22 -11.31
CA ASN A 225 5.00 4.77 -12.17
C ASN A 225 4.65 4.75 -13.67
N ALA A 226 3.75 5.60 -14.13
CA ALA A 226 3.31 5.71 -15.50
C ALA A 226 3.54 7.13 -16.05
N THR A 227 3.84 7.22 -17.33
CA THR A 227 4.06 8.48 -18.06
C THR A 227 3.15 8.63 -19.28
N GLN A 228 2.41 7.57 -19.62
CA GLN A 228 1.51 7.53 -20.77
C GLN A 228 0.19 6.86 -20.36
N TYR A 229 -0.91 7.38 -20.87
CA TYR A 229 -2.25 6.94 -20.53
C TYR A 229 -3.07 6.69 -21.78
N SER A 230 -3.92 5.66 -21.75
CA SER A 230 -4.89 5.38 -22.81
C SER A 230 -6.21 4.97 -22.17
N TRP A 231 -7.23 5.77 -22.42
CA TRP A 231 -8.57 5.55 -21.94
C TRP A 231 -9.45 5.00 -23.05
N ASP A 232 -10.28 4.00 -22.71
CA ASP A 232 -11.41 3.53 -23.50
C ASP A 232 -12.66 3.75 -22.65
N PHE A 233 -13.58 4.60 -23.10
CA PHE A 233 -14.78 4.95 -22.33
C PHE A 233 -15.92 3.93 -22.45
N GLY A 234 -15.72 2.85 -23.21
CA GLY A 234 -16.72 1.78 -23.38
C GLY A 234 -17.86 2.12 -24.35
N ASP A 235 -17.85 3.30 -24.95
CA ASP A 235 -18.82 3.75 -25.97
C ASP A 235 -18.21 3.88 -27.37
N GLY A 236 -16.95 3.43 -27.52
CA GLY A 236 -16.15 3.52 -28.75
C GLY A 236 -15.30 4.77 -28.85
N ASN A 237 -15.38 5.69 -27.90
CA ASN A 237 -14.49 6.84 -27.80
C ASN A 237 -13.28 6.53 -26.91
N MET A 238 -12.17 7.21 -27.16
CA MET A 238 -10.90 7.03 -26.46
C MET A 238 -10.25 8.39 -26.15
N SER A 239 -9.34 8.42 -25.15
CA SER A 239 -8.49 9.59 -24.85
C SER A 239 -7.09 9.16 -24.46
N THR A 240 -6.11 10.07 -24.61
CA THR A 240 -4.74 9.92 -24.09
C THR A 240 -4.39 11.04 -23.11
N GLU A 241 -5.36 11.83 -22.71
CA GLU A 241 -5.18 12.84 -21.68
C GLU A 241 -4.99 12.17 -20.31
N GLU A 242 -4.23 12.78 -19.43
CA GLU A 242 -3.99 12.27 -18.09
C GLU A 242 -5.29 12.23 -17.27
N ASN A 243 -6.08 13.31 -17.32
CA ASN A 243 -7.35 13.47 -16.62
C ASN A 243 -8.43 13.90 -17.62
N PRO A 244 -9.03 12.97 -18.36
CA PRO A 244 -9.98 13.34 -19.41
C PRO A 244 -11.36 13.70 -18.86
N LEU A 245 -12.06 14.53 -19.63
CA LEU A 245 -13.49 14.76 -19.53
C LEU A 245 -14.19 14.05 -20.70
N HIS A 246 -15.23 13.25 -20.41
CA HIS A 246 -15.99 12.57 -21.46
C HIS A 246 -17.50 12.76 -21.27
N THR A 247 -18.23 13.01 -22.36
CA THR A 247 -19.69 13.14 -22.35
C THR A 247 -20.30 11.99 -23.16
N TYR A 248 -21.06 11.14 -22.49
CA TYR A 248 -21.78 10.03 -23.09
C TYR A 248 -23.02 10.51 -23.86
N SER A 249 -23.35 9.86 -24.95
CA SER A 249 -24.48 10.23 -25.79
C SER A 249 -25.83 9.66 -25.32
N GLY A 250 -25.83 8.77 -24.33
CA GLY A 250 -27.05 8.12 -23.84
C GLY A 250 -26.83 7.45 -22.49
N GLU A 251 -27.95 7.07 -21.88
CA GLU A 251 -27.97 6.25 -20.67
C GLU A 251 -27.41 4.85 -20.95
N GLY A 252 -26.76 4.25 -19.97
CA GLY A 252 -26.18 2.91 -20.04
C GLY A 252 -25.10 2.65 -19.00
N THR A 253 -24.66 1.40 -18.92
CA THR A 253 -23.48 1.01 -18.16
C THR A 253 -22.32 0.87 -19.13
N TYR A 254 -21.26 1.61 -18.90
CA TYR A 254 -20.08 1.67 -19.74
C TYR A 254 -18.88 1.10 -18.96
N SER A 255 -18.19 0.11 -19.55
CA SER A 255 -16.95 -0.40 -18.97
C SER A 255 -15.79 0.51 -19.39
N VAL A 256 -15.37 1.38 -18.48
CA VAL A 256 -14.26 2.32 -18.73
C VAL A 256 -12.96 1.66 -18.35
N LYS A 257 -11.99 1.69 -19.27
CA LYS A 257 -10.67 1.12 -19.06
C LYS A 257 -9.58 2.17 -19.22
N LEU A 258 -8.69 2.24 -18.21
CA LEU A 258 -7.43 2.96 -18.25
C LEU A 258 -6.30 1.96 -18.43
N VAL A 259 -5.43 2.20 -19.42
CA VAL A 259 -4.12 1.59 -19.54
C VAL A 259 -3.07 2.65 -19.22
N ALA A 260 -2.26 2.40 -18.20
CA ALA A 260 -1.15 3.25 -17.79
C ALA A 260 0.19 2.57 -18.15
N SER A 261 1.13 3.28 -18.78
CA SER A 261 2.41 2.72 -19.22
C SER A 261 3.59 3.65 -18.90
N ASP A 262 4.78 3.06 -18.73
CA ASP A 262 6.03 3.78 -18.44
C ASP A 262 6.80 4.22 -19.71
N GLY A 263 6.32 3.84 -20.90
CA GLY A 263 7.00 4.08 -22.16
C GLY A 263 8.15 3.11 -22.46
N ASN A 264 8.53 2.23 -21.52
CA ASN A 264 9.59 1.22 -21.67
C ASN A 264 9.05 -0.17 -22.03
N GLY A 265 7.74 -0.26 -22.25
CA GLY A 265 7.06 -1.51 -22.61
C GLY A 265 6.32 -2.15 -21.43
N ASN A 266 6.39 -1.60 -20.22
CA ASN A 266 5.56 -2.05 -19.12
C ASN A 266 4.25 -1.26 -19.10
N SER A 267 3.15 -1.94 -18.78
CA SER A 267 1.84 -1.34 -18.62
C SER A 267 1.02 -2.12 -17.61
N ASP A 268 0.03 -1.44 -17.05
CA ASP A 268 -1.02 -2.01 -16.23
C ASP A 268 -2.37 -1.47 -16.69
N GLU A 269 -3.45 -2.19 -16.39
CA GLU A 269 -4.80 -1.77 -16.75
C GLU A 269 -5.76 -1.84 -15.55
N ASN A 270 -6.65 -0.85 -15.49
CA ASN A 270 -7.75 -0.79 -14.54
C ASN A 270 -9.05 -0.55 -15.30
N ALA A 271 -10.10 -1.31 -14.97
CA ALA A 271 -11.41 -1.16 -15.57
C ALA A 271 -12.49 -0.98 -14.49
N GLN A 272 -13.40 -0.04 -14.72
CA GLN A 272 -14.52 0.24 -13.82
C GLN A 272 -15.79 0.43 -14.64
N GLU A 273 -16.93 0.02 -14.09
CA GLU A 273 -18.23 0.31 -14.67
C GLU A 273 -18.70 1.72 -14.27
N VAL A 274 -19.09 2.50 -15.26
CA VAL A 274 -19.66 3.84 -15.09
C VAL A 274 -21.11 3.79 -15.57
N VAL A 275 -22.05 4.02 -14.66
CA VAL A 275 -23.47 4.04 -14.97
C VAL A 275 -23.91 5.46 -15.29
N ILE A 276 -24.34 5.70 -16.51
CA ILE A 276 -24.92 6.96 -16.98
C ILE A 276 -26.42 6.84 -16.94
N SER A 277 -27.07 7.66 -16.13
CA SER A 277 -28.53 7.68 -16.00
C SER A 277 -29.00 9.11 -15.70
N SER A 278 -30.19 9.45 -16.12
CA SER A 278 -30.86 10.70 -15.79
C SER A 278 -31.72 10.60 -14.51
N ALA A 279 -31.62 9.46 -13.78
CA ALA A 279 -32.40 9.27 -12.56
C ALA A 279 -31.85 10.14 -11.43
N GLU A 280 -32.67 10.99 -10.87
CA GLU A 280 -32.34 11.75 -9.66
C GLU A 280 -32.58 10.91 -8.41
N PHE A 281 -31.66 11.02 -7.43
CA PHE A 281 -31.88 10.41 -6.12
C PHE A 281 -32.99 11.15 -5.37
N THR A 282 -33.96 10.39 -4.89
CA THR A 282 -35.07 10.89 -4.07
C THR A 282 -35.28 9.99 -2.84
N ALA A 283 -35.98 10.50 -1.83
CA ALA A 283 -36.33 9.68 -0.68
C ALA A 283 -37.17 8.42 -1.06
N GLU A 284 -38.02 8.56 -2.10
CA GLU A 284 -38.80 7.46 -2.66
C GLU A 284 -37.91 6.42 -3.39
N ALA A 285 -36.78 6.86 -3.99
CA ALA A 285 -35.82 5.95 -4.59
C ALA A 285 -35.12 5.08 -3.53
N LEU A 286 -34.85 5.64 -2.34
CA LEU A 286 -34.20 4.93 -1.23
C LEU A 286 -35.11 3.87 -0.59
N ALA A 287 -36.39 4.18 -0.39
CA ALA A 287 -37.27 3.45 0.52
C ALA A 287 -38.63 3.15 -0.07
N THR A 288 -39.26 2.04 0.40
CA THR A 288 -40.64 1.71 0.10
C THR A 288 -41.46 1.56 1.39
N MET A 289 -42.79 1.45 1.30
CA MET A 289 -43.66 1.30 2.47
C MET A 289 -43.36 0.03 3.25
N ASP A 290 -43.06 -1.06 2.56
CA ASP A 290 -42.77 -2.39 3.12
C ASP A 290 -41.28 -2.61 3.41
N GLY A 291 -40.44 -1.61 3.17
CA GLY A 291 -38.99 -1.69 3.26
C GLY A 291 -38.31 -2.06 1.96
N LYS A 292 -37.35 -1.23 1.50
CA LYS A 292 -36.49 -1.51 0.34
C LYS A 292 -35.14 -1.96 0.86
N SER A 293 -34.70 -3.16 0.46
CA SER A 293 -33.44 -3.75 0.85
C SER A 293 -32.34 -3.38 -0.14
N TRP A 294 -31.24 -2.89 0.40
CA TRP A 294 -29.99 -2.63 -0.31
C TRP A 294 -28.91 -3.58 0.20
N LYS A 295 -28.01 -3.97 -0.67
CA LYS A 295 -26.84 -4.82 -0.35
C LYS A 295 -25.59 -4.20 -0.93
N LEU A 296 -24.47 -4.47 -0.32
CA LEU A 296 -23.19 -4.17 -0.93
C LEU A 296 -23.04 -4.99 -2.21
N ALA A 297 -22.67 -4.36 -3.32
CA ALA A 297 -22.50 -5.04 -4.59
C ALA A 297 -21.38 -6.09 -4.49
N PRO A 298 -21.58 -7.37 -4.82
CA PRO A 298 -20.58 -8.42 -4.68
C PRO A 298 -19.56 -8.41 -5.84
N ILE A 299 -18.92 -7.27 -6.05
CA ILE A 299 -17.93 -7.02 -7.11
C ILE A 299 -16.66 -6.38 -6.53
N ALA A 300 -15.55 -6.50 -7.24
CA ALA A 300 -14.33 -5.77 -6.92
C ALA A 300 -14.59 -4.26 -7.02
N GLY A 301 -14.00 -3.49 -6.10
CA GLY A 301 -14.14 -2.04 -6.04
C GLY A 301 -15.50 -1.52 -5.53
N ALA A 302 -16.34 -2.39 -4.94
CA ALA A 302 -17.58 -1.97 -4.28
C ALA A 302 -17.33 -1.19 -2.98
N LEU A 303 -16.21 -1.48 -2.31
CA LEU A 303 -15.68 -0.73 -1.18
C LEU A 303 -14.34 -0.10 -1.57
N LYS A 304 -14.21 1.19 -1.31
CA LYS A 304 -13.01 1.97 -1.63
C LYS A 304 -12.64 2.87 -0.47
N VAL A 305 -11.34 3.05 -0.25
CA VAL A 305 -10.76 3.99 0.71
C VAL A 305 -9.68 4.80 0.01
N GLY A 306 -9.75 6.12 0.10
CA GLY A 306 -8.81 7.01 -0.55
C GLY A 306 -8.99 8.46 -0.10
N PRO A 307 -8.20 9.40 -0.63
CA PRO A 307 -8.21 10.80 -0.23
C PRO A 307 -9.46 11.59 -0.68
N GLY A 308 -10.34 10.95 -1.44
CA GLY A 308 -11.57 11.59 -1.92
C GLY A 308 -12.68 10.60 -2.24
N PRO A 309 -13.89 11.09 -2.51
CA PRO A 309 -15.03 10.25 -2.85
C PRO A 309 -14.77 9.37 -4.07
N ASN A 310 -15.16 8.10 -3.97
CA ASN A 310 -14.97 7.06 -5.00
C ASN A 310 -13.49 6.79 -5.38
N ASP A 311 -12.54 7.26 -4.59
CA ASP A 311 -11.11 6.98 -4.75
C ASP A 311 -10.76 5.71 -3.98
N GLY A 312 -10.10 4.75 -4.64
CA GLY A 312 -9.64 3.49 -4.07
C GLY A 312 -8.12 3.39 -3.97
N SER A 313 -7.41 4.53 -4.07
CA SER A 313 -5.94 4.55 -4.16
C SER A 313 -5.24 4.04 -2.91
N TRP A 314 -5.85 4.13 -1.74
CA TRP A 314 -5.30 3.54 -0.52
C TRP A 314 -5.70 2.07 -0.38
N TRP A 315 -6.95 1.75 -0.64
CA TRP A 315 -7.46 0.39 -0.61
C TRP A 315 -8.79 0.26 -1.36
N GLN A 316 -8.98 -0.89 -2.00
CA GLN A 316 -10.27 -1.31 -2.53
C GLN A 316 -10.39 -2.82 -2.43
N ASN A 317 -11.62 -3.32 -2.27
CA ASN A 317 -11.84 -4.75 -2.25
C ASN A 317 -11.61 -5.37 -3.64
N THR A 318 -11.02 -6.56 -3.62
CA THR A 318 -10.78 -7.40 -4.81
C THR A 318 -11.90 -8.44 -4.98
N GLU A 319 -11.92 -9.21 -6.09
CA GLU A 319 -12.79 -10.36 -6.24
C GLU A 319 -12.54 -11.43 -5.16
N GLY A 320 -11.29 -11.58 -4.72
CA GLY A 320 -10.94 -12.46 -3.60
C GLY A 320 -11.60 -12.02 -2.29
N ASP A 321 -11.65 -10.71 -2.03
CA ASP A 321 -12.31 -10.15 -0.84
C ASP A 321 -13.82 -10.40 -0.85
N VAL A 322 -14.48 -10.36 -2.00
CA VAL A 322 -15.90 -10.72 -2.10
C VAL A 322 -16.17 -12.14 -1.60
N THR A 323 -15.23 -13.05 -1.87
CA THR A 323 -15.33 -14.45 -1.40
C THR A 323 -14.99 -14.58 0.07
N THR A 324 -13.90 -13.93 0.54
CA THR A 324 -13.40 -14.07 1.92
C THR A 324 -14.23 -13.30 2.94
N ARG A 325 -14.89 -12.22 2.51
CA ARG A 325 -15.76 -11.35 3.31
C ARG A 325 -17.25 -11.56 2.95
N ASN A 326 -17.64 -12.77 2.58
CA ASN A 326 -18.99 -13.06 2.08
C ASN A 326 -20.11 -12.63 3.05
N CYS A 327 -19.88 -12.69 4.37
CA CYS A 327 -20.78 -12.18 5.39
C CYS A 327 -21.01 -10.66 5.38
N LEU A 328 -20.14 -9.89 4.74
CA LEU A 328 -20.34 -8.46 4.51
C LEU A 328 -21.19 -8.19 3.27
N PHE A 329 -21.10 -9.05 2.27
CA PHE A 329 -21.81 -8.90 0.99
C PHE A 329 -23.21 -9.50 0.97
N ASP A 330 -23.59 -10.28 1.98
CA ASP A 330 -24.98 -10.76 2.12
C ASP A 330 -25.81 -9.94 3.11
N ASP A 331 -25.19 -9.00 3.85
CA ASP A 331 -25.86 -8.03 4.71
C ASP A 331 -26.93 -7.24 3.98
N GLU A 332 -28.01 -6.92 4.69
CA GLU A 332 -29.13 -6.13 4.16
C GLU A 332 -29.34 -4.84 4.94
N TYR A 333 -29.45 -3.74 4.23
CA TYR A 333 -29.72 -2.39 4.71
C TYR A 333 -31.11 -1.97 4.22
N ILE A 334 -32.12 -1.97 5.10
CA ILE A 334 -33.53 -1.87 4.72
C ILE A 334 -34.08 -0.52 5.15
N PHE A 335 -34.56 0.24 4.19
CA PHE A 335 -35.16 1.55 4.39
C PHE A 335 -36.66 1.53 4.13
N SER A 336 -37.46 1.93 5.11
CA SER A 336 -38.90 2.04 4.98
C SER A 336 -39.34 3.51 4.89
N SER A 337 -40.32 3.83 4.08
CA SER A 337 -40.77 5.21 3.83
C SER A 337 -41.35 5.93 5.04
N ASN A 338 -41.53 5.23 6.16
CA ASN A 338 -41.91 5.80 7.46
C ASN A 338 -40.71 6.29 8.30
N GLY A 339 -39.48 6.26 7.74
CA GLY A 339 -38.25 6.65 8.41
C GLY A 339 -37.60 5.55 9.26
N ASN A 340 -38.09 4.29 9.15
CA ASN A 340 -37.46 3.17 9.84
C ASN A 340 -36.29 2.62 9.02
N TYR A 341 -35.19 2.32 9.71
CA TYR A 341 -34.00 1.66 9.16
C TYR A 341 -33.78 0.34 9.89
N GLU A 342 -33.57 -0.73 9.14
CA GLU A 342 -33.29 -2.07 9.66
C GLU A 342 -31.99 -2.58 9.04
N TYR A 343 -31.10 -3.09 9.89
CA TYR A 343 -29.89 -3.84 9.49
C TYR A 343 -30.14 -5.33 9.75
N LYS A 344 -29.81 -6.16 8.76
CA LYS A 344 -29.81 -7.62 8.88
C LYS A 344 -28.47 -8.18 8.39
N ASN A 345 -27.79 -8.88 9.29
CA ASN A 345 -26.52 -9.54 9.01
C ASN A 345 -26.67 -11.00 8.57
N ASN A 346 -27.88 -11.48 8.39
CA ASN A 346 -28.19 -12.84 7.94
C ASN A 346 -27.53 -13.99 8.72
N GLY A 347 -27.05 -13.70 9.96
CA GLY A 347 -26.52 -14.67 10.92
C GLY A 347 -25.05 -14.50 11.28
N ASP A 348 -24.30 -13.77 10.47
CA ASP A 348 -22.92 -13.40 10.71
C ASP A 348 -22.63 -11.98 10.19
N LEU A 349 -21.48 -11.43 10.55
CA LEU A 349 -21.04 -10.10 10.15
C LEU A 349 -19.51 -10.10 9.99
N TRP A 350 -18.98 -9.15 9.24
CA TRP A 350 -17.54 -8.98 9.14
C TRP A 350 -16.98 -8.32 10.40
N ALA A 351 -16.20 -9.07 11.18
CA ALA A 351 -15.50 -8.60 12.35
C ALA A 351 -14.06 -8.22 12.04
N GLU A 352 -13.53 -7.23 12.74
CA GLU A 352 -12.12 -6.79 12.65
C GLU A 352 -11.57 -6.56 14.08
N GLY A 353 -10.25 -6.35 14.16
CA GLY A 353 -9.51 -6.22 15.42
C GLY A 353 -10.11 -5.21 16.40
N TYR A 354 -10.76 -4.12 15.94
CA TYR A 354 -11.41 -3.14 16.80
C TYR A 354 -12.58 -3.71 17.62
N MET A 355 -13.19 -4.80 17.19
CA MET A 355 -14.22 -5.54 17.94
C MET A 355 -13.63 -6.51 18.98
N GLY A 356 -12.29 -6.62 19.05
CA GLY A 356 -11.59 -7.60 19.88
C GLY A 356 -11.64 -9.02 19.32
N LEU A 357 -11.95 -9.17 18.05
CA LEU A 357 -12.03 -10.43 17.30
C LEU A 357 -10.94 -10.46 16.22
N ALA A 358 -10.58 -11.65 15.76
CA ALA A 358 -9.77 -11.76 14.55
C ALA A 358 -10.59 -11.36 13.32
N ASP A 359 -9.91 -10.83 12.29
CA ASP A 359 -10.56 -10.47 11.03
C ASP A 359 -11.23 -11.69 10.41
N GLY A 360 -12.52 -11.58 10.10
CA GLY A 360 -13.30 -12.67 9.55
C GLY A 360 -14.79 -12.57 9.81
N CYS A 361 -15.55 -13.52 9.28
CA CYS A 361 -16.97 -13.63 9.58
C CYS A 361 -17.18 -14.16 11.00
N ALA A 362 -17.92 -13.42 11.82
CA ALA A 362 -18.25 -13.73 13.20
C ALA A 362 -19.77 -13.71 13.41
N THR A 363 -20.25 -14.46 14.38
CA THR A 363 -21.68 -14.45 14.75
C THR A 363 -21.98 -13.32 15.74
N GLU A 364 -23.23 -12.88 15.83
CA GLU A 364 -23.65 -11.88 16.81
C GLU A 364 -23.28 -12.27 18.26
N GLY A 365 -23.24 -13.56 18.56
CA GLY A 365 -22.89 -14.09 19.87
C GLY A 365 -21.41 -13.95 20.24
N ASP A 366 -20.55 -13.67 19.28
CA ASP A 366 -19.11 -13.45 19.51
C ASP A 366 -18.81 -12.01 19.92
N LEU A 367 -19.75 -11.09 19.71
CA LEU A 367 -19.58 -9.67 20.03
C LEU A 367 -19.70 -9.42 21.53
N SER A 368 -18.88 -8.49 22.01
CA SER A 368 -18.87 -8.03 23.39
C SER A 368 -19.09 -6.51 23.46
N SER A 369 -19.65 -6.01 24.56
CA SER A 369 -19.81 -4.57 24.77
C SER A 369 -18.46 -3.83 24.66
N PRO A 370 -18.40 -2.70 23.96
CA PRO A 370 -19.54 -1.91 23.46
C PRO A 370 -20.00 -2.28 22.04
N PHE A 371 -19.44 -3.31 21.40
CA PHE A 371 -19.69 -3.66 19.99
C PHE A 371 -20.87 -4.62 19.77
N ASP A 372 -21.47 -5.11 20.85
CA ASP A 372 -22.71 -5.93 20.87
C ASP A 372 -23.94 -5.20 20.32
N VAL A 373 -23.79 -3.95 19.92
CA VAL A 373 -24.81 -3.16 19.20
C VAL A 373 -24.80 -3.33 17.68
N PHE A 374 -23.73 -3.92 17.12
CA PHE A 374 -23.60 -4.19 15.68
C PHE A 374 -24.29 -5.50 15.26
N VAL A 375 -25.49 -5.71 15.73
CA VAL A 375 -26.32 -6.88 15.48
C VAL A 375 -27.52 -6.50 14.62
N SER A 376 -28.19 -7.51 14.06
CA SER A 376 -29.45 -7.30 13.35
C SER A 376 -30.43 -6.48 14.20
N ASN A 377 -30.89 -5.36 13.69
CA ASN A 377 -31.72 -4.41 14.45
C ASN A 377 -32.72 -3.71 13.54
N SER A 378 -33.99 -3.73 13.94
CA SER A 378 -35.11 -3.09 13.26
C SER A 378 -35.62 -1.82 13.94
N SER A 379 -34.92 -1.33 14.99
CA SER A 379 -35.34 -0.16 15.77
C SER A 379 -34.55 1.11 15.43
N HIS A 380 -33.68 1.06 14.44
CA HIS A 380 -32.99 2.24 13.93
C HIS A 380 -33.89 3.12 13.08
N SER A 381 -33.50 4.36 12.89
CA SER A 381 -34.18 5.30 12.01
C SER A 381 -33.19 5.92 11.01
N TYR A 382 -33.72 6.59 10.01
CA TYR A 382 -32.90 7.35 9.07
C TYR A 382 -33.59 8.66 8.69
N GLU A 383 -32.80 9.59 8.18
CA GLU A 383 -33.23 10.85 7.54
C GLU A 383 -32.53 10.99 6.19
N VAL A 384 -33.25 11.59 5.24
CA VAL A 384 -32.71 11.96 3.92
C VAL A 384 -32.76 13.47 3.79
N ASP A 385 -31.64 14.09 3.48
CA ASP A 385 -31.56 15.50 3.09
C ASP A 385 -31.21 15.60 1.60
N ILE A 386 -32.15 16.13 0.81
CA ILE A 386 -31.98 16.42 -0.63
C ILE A 386 -31.87 17.92 -0.91
N THR A 387 -31.77 18.75 0.14
CA THR A 387 -31.77 20.22 0.01
C THR A 387 -30.36 20.81 -0.01
N GLY A 388 -29.36 20.04 0.37
CA GLY A 388 -27.94 20.43 0.33
C GLY A 388 -27.38 20.44 -1.09
N GLU A 389 -26.12 20.80 -1.22
CA GLU A 389 -25.38 20.77 -2.50
C GLU A 389 -25.32 19.34 -3.07
N LYS A 390 -25.26 18.35 -2.17
CA LYS A 390 -25.37 16.92 -2.48
C LYS A 390 -26.38 16.28 -1.52
N PRO A 391 -27.17 15.32 -2.01
CA PRO A 391 -28.05 14.56 -1.14
C PRO A 391 -27.28 13.77 -0.08
N SER A 392 -27.89 13.54 1.08
CA SER A 392 -27.29 12.72 2.12
C SER A 392 -28.32 11.82 2.83
N ILE A 393 -27.81 10.72 3.40
CA ILE A 393 -28.55 9.77 4.20
C ILE A 393 -27.89 9.71 5.58
N THR A 394 -28.65 10.01 6.63
CA THR A 394 -28.18 9.85 8.01
C THR A 394 -28.90 8.67 8.66
N VAL A 395 -28.16 7.61 9.01
CA VAL A 395 -28.71 6.51 9.82
C VAL A 395 -28.52 6.81 11.31
N LYS A 396 -29.53 6.51 12.14
CA LYS A 396 -29.61 6.88 13.54
C LYS A 396 -29.96 5.69 14.43
N GLY A 397 -29.27 5.58 15.53
CA GLY A 397 -29.39 4.54 16.55
C GLY A 397 -28.02 4.02 16.96
N SER A 398 -27.88 3.54 18.18
CA SER A 398 -26.61 2.98 18.63
C SER A 398 -26.22 1.78 17.79
N GLY A 399 -25.08 1.86 17.07
CA GLY A 399 -24.63 0.82 16.16
C GLY A 399 -25.32 0.81 14.80
N ALA A 400 -26.04 1.88 14.40
CA ALA A 400 -26.54 2.04 13.04
C ALA A 400 -25.40 2.42 12.08
N PHE A 401 -25.24 1.67 10.99
CA PHE A 401 -24.20 1.90 9.97
C PHE A 401 -24.65 1.34 8.61
N ILE A 402 -23.95 1.69 7.55
CA ILE A 402 -24.04 1.07 6.22
C ILE A 402 -22.64 0.57 5.84
N ALA A 403 -22.52 -0.64 5.37
CA ALA A 403 -21.31 -1.36 4.96
C ALA A 403 -20.31 -1.59 6.11
N LEU A 404 -19.42 -0.68 6.43
CA LEU A 404 -18.35 -0.88 7.43
C LEU A 404 -18.71 -0.23 8.76
N ALA A 405 -18.94 -1.04 9.79
CA ALA A 405 -19.31 -0.60 11.12
C ALA A 405 -18.22 0.25 11.83
N LYS A 406 -16.97 0.16 11.40
CA LYS A 406 -15.87 0.96 11.97
C LYS A 406 -15.87 2.42 11.52
N ALA A 407 -16.36 2.71 10.32
CA ALA A 407 -16.29 4.05 9.73
C ALA A 407 -17.38 4.98 10.26
N TYR A 408 -16.99 6.20 10.62
CA TYR A 408 -17.91 7.26 11.03
C TYR A 408 -17.39 8.63 10.56
N ASN A 409 -18.27 9.64 10.54
CA ASN A 409 -17.88 10.99 10.14
C ASN A 409 -16.80 11.55 11.06
N GLY A 410 -15.60 11.79 10.52
CA GLY A 410 -14.44 12.27 11.23
C GLY A 410 -13.56 11.16 11.84
N GLY A 411 -13.65 9.90 11.36
CA GLY A 411 -12.72 8.86 11.79
C GLY A 411 -13.17 7.42 11.60
N GLU A 412 -12.38 6.53 12.16
CA GLU A 412 -12.66 5.10 12.30
C GLU A 412 -12.56 4.66 13.77
N LEU A 413 -13.21 3.56 14.13
CA LEU A 413 -13.05 2.96 15.46
C LEU A 413 -11.62 2.42 15.60
N PRO A 414 -10.89 2.78 16.70
CA PRO A 414 -9.49 2.40 16.87
C PRO A 414 -9.34 0.89 17.09
N LEU A 415 -8.29 0.30 16.49
CA LEU A 415 -8.02 -1.16 16.52
C LEU A 415 -7.77 -1.72 17.92
N ASP A 416 -7.47 -0.88 18.91
CA ASP A 416 -7.24 -1.29 20.31
C ASP A 416 -8.51 -1.62 21.10
N GLY A 417 -9.69 -1.55 20.48
CA GLY A 417 -10.97 -1.84 21.10
C GLY A 417 -11.49 -0.77 22.07
N THR A 418 -10.84 0.40 22.15
CA THR A 418 -11.25 1.50 23.06
C THR A 418 -12.37 2.37 22.48
N GLY A 419 -12.70 2.17 21.19
CA GLY A 419 -13.70 2.93 20.48
C GLY A 419 -15.12 2.69 20.99
N THR A 420 -16.00 3.65 20.73
CA THR A 420 -17.44 3.53 21.06
C THR A 420 -18.26 3.69 19.78
N PRO A 421 -19.17 2.74 19.48
CA PRO A 421 -20.09 2.86 18.34
C PRO A 421 -20.86 4.19 18.37
N LYS A 422 -21.01 4.80 17.20
CA LYS A 422 -21.71 6.08 17.07
C LYS A 422 -23.22 5.90 17.10
N SER A 423 -23.93 6.96 17.47
CA SER A 423 -25.40 6.99 17.50
C SER A 423 -26.01 7.52 16.21
N GLU A 424 -25.20 8.10 15.33
CA GLU A 424 -25.60 8.52 13.99
C GLU A 424 -24.39 8.60 13.06
N ILE A 425 -24.61 8.28 11.79
CA ILE A 425 -23.61 8.35 10.72
C ILE A 425 -24.29 8.91 9.48
N THR A 426 -23.64 9.90 8.85
CA THR A 426 -24.14 10.55 7.62
C THR A 426 -23.30 10.13 6.43
N TYR A 427 -23.98 9.71 5.38
CA TYR A 427 -23.41 9.33 4.09
C TYR A 427 -23.84 10.33 3.03
N GLU A 428 -22.90 10.85 2.25
CA GLU A 428 -23.17 11.62 1.04
C GLU A 428 -23.59 10.66 -0.07
N VAL A 429 -24.62 11.01 -0.84
CA VAL A 429 -25.02 10.28 -2.04
C VAL A 429 -24.23 10.83 -3.21
N LEU A 430 -23.32 10.03 -3.74
CA LEU A 430 -22.49 10.40 -4.88
C LEU A 430 -23.18 10.12 -6.20
N ASP A 431 -23.93 9.02 -6.28
CA ASP A 431 -24.62 8.61 -7.48
C ASP A 431 -25.82 7.73 -7.16
N TYR A 432 -26.86 7.82 -7.99
CA TYR A 432 -28.00 6.93 -8.03
C TYR A 432 -28.35 6.62 -9.48
N ALA A 433 -28.47 5.36 -9.81
CA ALA A 433 -28.78 4.92 -11.17
C ALA A 433 -29.78 3.76 -11.16
N THR A 434 -30.55 3.64 -12.23
CA THR A 434 -31.46 2.53 -12.45
C THR A 434 -31.40 2.08 -13.91
N ASN A 435 -31.37 0.75 -14.13
CA ASN A 435 -31.46 0.14 -15.45
C ASN A 435 -32.80 -0.57 -15.68
N GLY A 436 -33.79 -0.25 -14.86
CA GLY A 436 -35.16 -0.77 -14.94
C GLY A 436 -35.43 -2.02 -14.11
N THR A 437 -34.42 -2.81 -13.76
CA THR A 437 -34.55 -3.99 -12.88
C THR A 437 -33.60 -3.96 -11.71
N GLU A 438 -32.51 -3.21 -11.83
CA GLU A 438 -31.48 -3.07 -10.83
C GLU A 438 -31.30 -1.58 -10.56
N GLU A 439 -31.11 -1.25 -9.30
CA GLU A 439 -30.82 0.12 -8.86
C GLU A 439 -29.49 0.11 -8.14
N THR A 440 -28.67 1.13 -8.42
CA THR A 440 -27.36 1.32 -7.81
C THR A 440 -27.33 2.63 -7.04
N LEU A 441 -26.79 2.57 -5.82
CA LEU A 441 -26.61 3.73 -4.95
C LEU A 441 -25.14 3.74 -4.52
N VAL A 442 -24.46 4.85 -4.82
CA VAL A 442 -23.06 5.05 -4.40
C VAL A 442 -23.03 6.05 -3.26
N LEU A 443 -22.48 5.62 -2.13
CA LEU A 443 -22.39 6.40 -0.91
C LEU A 443 -20.93 6.68 -0.55
N ALA A 444 -20.67 7.85 0.01
CA ALA A 444 -19.39 8.19 0.62
C ALA A 444 -19.56 8.61 2.07
N ILE A 445 -18.56 8.33 2.89
CA ILE A 445 -18.43 8.81 4.24
C ILE A 445 -17.06 9.47 4.40
N ASP A 446 -17.04 10.69 4.94
CA ASP A 446 -15.79 11.39 5.25
C ASP A 446 -15.29 10.94 6.62
N ILE A 447 -14.16 10.24 6.63
CA ILE A 447 -13.48 9.73 7.82
C ILE A 447 -12.30 10.62 8.23
N SER A 448 -12.02 11.72 7.53
CA SER A 448 -10.93 12.64 7.89
C SER A 448 -11.24 13.35 9.22
N GLU A 449 -10.25 13.47 10.08
CA GLU A 449 -10.34 14.33 11.28
C GLU A 449 -10.33 15.80 10.83
N ASN A 450 -11.36 16.58 11.26
CA ASN A 450 -11.48 18.01 10.99
C ASN A 450 -10.54 18.84 11.87
#